data_12f6314bb1af2a6bb5c4948afea7f037
#
_entry.id   12f6314bb1af2a6bb5c4948afea7f037
#
_cell.length_a   1.000
_cell.length_b   1.000
_cell.length_c   1.000
_cell.angle_alpha   90.00
_cell.angle_beta   90.00
_cell.angle_gamma   90.00
#
_symmetry.space_group_name_H-M   'P 1'
#
loop_
_entity.id
_entity.type
_entity.pdbx_description
1 polymer ?
#
loop_
_entity_poly.entity_id
_entity_poly.type
_entity_poly.pdbx_seq_one_letter_code
_entity_poly.pdbx_strand_id
1 'polypeptide(L)'
;MKAFKKFKDTKDAMKSVEKLIEGKMSKTLQKFLEKNIVQKEIEEELMVADKKLSKTITEKLGITCKHGEKASELLRCIRFQMESLLTGLDNQELKQMQLGLAHSVSRYQLSFTSEKVDTMIIQAVNLLEDLDKELNNYAMRLREWYGWHFPELGKIITDNVTYAQAVILIGMRTTVKNLSIETLAEVMDEEIAENVKEAAEVSMGTEILAEDEKHLKTLAKSVVEISDYNQNLKEYLKNRMAAVAPNLTILIGELVAAKLIAHSGSLMNLAKQPASTIQILGAEKALFRALKTKKNTPKYGLIYNASVVGQAKTAIKGKISRTLANKCALCVRYDALGEDQDGKLGADSKVFMEKRLKLLESGGQVIKAFSGNANGQKKWEAKADSKGYSNGTDFVKEDGAPTKRQKH
;
A
#
# COMPACT_ATOMS: atom_id res chain seq x y z
N MET A 1 5.38 51.54 -2.00
CA MET A 1 4.91 50.34 -2.73
C MET A 1 4.57 50.74 -4.15
N LYS A 2 5.23 50.19 -5.19
CA LYS A 2 5.01 50.55 -6.61
C LYS A 2 3.75 49.89 -7.21
N ALA A 3 3.42 48.65 -6.81
CA ALA A 3 2.25 47.92 -7.27
C ALA A 3 1.81 46.86 -6.28
N PHE A 4 0.50 46.64 -6.16
CA PHE A 4 -0.11 45.59 -5.35
C PHE A 4 -1.35 45.05 -6.07
N LYS A 5 -1.57 43.75 -5.99
CA LYS A 5 -2.75 43.10 -6.56
C LYS A 5 -3.22 41.96 -5.62
N LYS A 6 -4.46 42.05 -5.20
CA LYS A 6 -5.13 40.97 -4.45
C LYS A 6 -5.46 39.80 -5.38
N PHE A 7 -5.41 38.57 -4.90
CA PHE A 7 -5.99 37.43 -5.59
C PHE A 7 -7.52 37.55 -5.60
N LYS A 8 -8.16 37.11 -6.67
CA LYS A 8 -9.61 37.16 -6.78
C LYS A 8 -10.26 36.09 -5.89
N ASP A 9 -9.72 34.86 -5.96
CA ASP A 9 -10.26 33.70 -5.28
C ASP A 9 -9.17 32.94 -4.53
N THR A 10 -9.57 32.21 -3.50
CA THR A 10 -8.68 31.27 -2.76
C THR A 10 -8.13 30.17 -3.66
N LYS A 11 -8.87 29.74 -4.69
CA LYS A 11 -8.41 28.77 -5.69
C LYS A 11 -7.27 29.29 -6.55
N ASP A 12 -7.31 30.56 -6.96
CA ASP A 12 -6.25 31.20 -7.73
C ASP A 12 -4.98 31.40 -6.88
N ALA A 13 -5.16 31.77 -5.62
CA ALA A 13 -4.07 31.90 -4.66
C ALA A 13 -3.38 30.54 -4.45
N MET A 14 -4.14 29.46 -4.26
CA MET A 14 -3.64 28.11 -4.06
C MET A 14 -2.86 27.60 -5.27
N LYS A 15 -3.38 27.74 -6.50
CA LYS A 15 -2.66 27.39 -7.73
C LYS A 15 -1.38 28.21 -7.93
N SER A 16 -1.36 29.44 -7.44
CA SER A 16 -0.18 30.30 -7.53
C SER A 16 0.89 29.88 -6.52
N VAL A 17 0.49 29.48 -5.31
CA VAL A 17 1.41 28.94 -4.28
C VAL A 17 1.99 27.59 -4.71
N GLU A 18 1.18 26.70 -5.28
CA GLU A 18 1.64 25.41 -5.82
C GLU A 18 2.77 25.60 -6.84
N LYS A 19 2.55 26.47 -7.82
CA LYS A 19 3.55 26.78 -8.83
C LYS A 19 4.81 27.45 -8.27
N LEU A 20 4.64 28.30 -7.25
CA LEU A 20 5.78 28.90 -6.56
C LEU A 20 6.63 27.86 -5.82
N ILE A 21 5.99 26.88 -5.16
CA ILE A 21 6.70 25.77 -4.50
C ILE A 21 7.49 24.94 -5.51
N GLU A 22 6.94 24.72 -6.73
CA GLU A 22 7.64 24.04 -7.83
C GLU A 22 8.72 24.91 -8.51
N GLY A 23 8.83 26.18 -8.14
CA GLY A 23 9.75 27.14 -8.80
C GLY A 23 9.27 27.60 -10.19
N LYS A 24 7.99 27.39 -10.51
CA LYS A 24 7.36 27.77 -11.77
C LYS A 24 6.60 29.08 -11.63
N MET A 25 6.52 29.87 -12.70
CA MET A 25 5.77 31.13 -12.72
C MET A 25 4.28 30.90 -12.91
N SER A 26 3.44 31.46 -12.04
CA SER A 26 1.97 31.42 -12.20
C SER A 26 1.48 32.42 -13.26
N LYS A 27 0.33 32.12 -13.92
CA LYS A 27 -0.26 33.03 -14.91
C LYS A 27 -0.63 34.40 -14.32
N THR A 28 -1.01 34.43 -13.06
CA THR A 28 -1.35 35.66 -12.31
C THR A 28 -0.11 36.49 -12.05
N LEU A 29 1.02 35.86 -11.67
CA LEU A 29 2.30 36.51 -11.47
C LEU A 29 2.87 37.03 -12.82
N GLN A 30 2.77 36.25 -13.89
CA GLN A 30 3.20 36.66 -15.22
C GLN A 30 2.51 37.94 -15.68
N LYS A 31 1.16 37.94 -15.64
CA LYS A 31 0.37 39.13 -16.02
C LYS A 31 0.65 40.33 -15.14
N PHE A 32 0.98 40.10 -13.87
CA PHE A 32 1.30 41.19 -12.94
C PHE A 32 2.65 41.82 -13.27
N LEU A 33 3.68 41.01 -13.57
CA LEU A 33 5.02 41.47 -13.94
C LEU A 33 5.01 42.15 -15.32
N GLU A 34 4.31 41.60 -16.30
CA GLU A 34 4.16 42.16 -17.61
C GLU A 34 3.54 43.61 -17.53
N LYS A 35 2.46 43.75 -16.77
CA LYS A 35 1.76 45.03 -16.64
C LYS A 35 2.54 46.11 -15.87
N ASN A 36 3.30 45.71 -14.84
CA ASN A 36 3.92 46.66 -13.92
C ASN A 36 5.41 46.90 -14.18
N ILE A 37 6.10 45.99 -14.85
CA ILE A 37 7.53 46.11 -15.13
C ILE A 37 7.77 46.26 -16.64
N VAL A 38 7.28 45.33 -17.46
CA VAL A 38 7.57 45.32 -18.91
C VAL A 38 6.85 46.51 -19.58
N GLN A 39 5.56 46.73 -19.34
CA GLN A 39 4.82 47.84 -19.96
C GLN A 39 5.23 49.24 -19.48
N LYS A 40 5.89 49.33 -18.31
CA LYS A 40 6.36 50.60 -17.75
C LYS A 40 7.84 50.87 -18.03
N GLU A 41 8.49 49.99 -18.82
CA GLU A 41 9.91 50.11 -19.22
C GLU A 41 10.83 50.37 -18.00
N ILE A 42 10.61 49.65 -16.90
CA ILE A 42 11.43 49.81 -15.70
C ILE A 42 12.71 48.99 -15.87
N GLU A 43 13.84 49.69 -16.00
CA GLU A 43 15.17 49.09 -16.14
C GLU A 43 15.77 48.59 -14.80
N GLU A 44 15.00 48.63 -13.70
CA GLU A 44 15.47 48.22 -12.40
C GLU A 44 15.56 46.67 -12.28
N GLU A 45 16.58 46.17 -11.57
CA GLU A 45 16.77 44.75 -11.32
C GLU A 45 15.74 44.19 -10.32
N LEU A 46 15.10 43.07 -10.63
CA LEU A 46 14.12 42.43 -9.75
C LEU A 46 14.82 41.50 -8.75
N MET A 47 14.63 41.71 -7.45
CA MET A 47 15.10 40.81 -6.42
C MET A 47 14.10 39.70 -6.10
N VAL A 48 14.52 38.44 -6.24
CA VAL A 48 13.68 37.26 -6.01
C VAL A 48 14.34 36.35 -4.98
N ALA A 49 13.54 35.75 -4.09
CA ALA A 49 14.06 34.85 -3.06
C ALA A 49 14.54 33.51 -3.61
N ASP A 50 13.84 32.96 -4.61
CA ASP A 50 14.11 31.64 -5.14
C ASP A 50 14.90 31.71 -6.47
N LYS A 51 16.00 30.93 -6.51
CA LYS A 51 16.88 30.80 -7.70
C LYS A 51 16.16 30.20 -8.90
N LYS A 52 15.26 29.21 -8.70
CA LYS A 52 14.51 28.57 -9.78
C LYS A 52 13.52 29.56 -10.41
N LEU A 53 12.79 30.28 -9.56
CA LEU A 53 11.84 31.31 -9.99
C LEU A 53 12.54 32.45 -10.73
N SER A 54 13.70 32.89 -10.27
CA SER A 54 14.53 33.91 -10.93
C SER A 54 14.86 33.52 -12.37
N LYS A 55 15.34 32.29 -12.60
CA LYS A 55 15.63 31.77 -13.94
C LYS A 55 14.40 31.77 -14.85
N THR A 56 13.27 31.24 -14.35
CA THR A 56 12.03 31.17 -15.16
C THR A 56 11.45 32.57 -15.50
N ILE A 57 11.66 33.59 -14.66
CA ILE A 57 11.28 34.95 -14.94
C ILE A 57 12.19 35.55 -16.03
N THR A 58 13.49 35.36 -15.90
CA THR A 58 14.45 35.85 -16.91
C THR A 58 14.25 35.21 -18.29
N GLU A 59 13.97 33.89 -18.33
CA GLU A 59 13.73 33.17 -19.59
C GLU A 59 12.40 33.59 -20.28
N LYS A 60 11.36 33.86 -19.52
CA LYS A 60 10.02 34.18 -20.09
C LYS A 60 9.74 35.64 -20.32
N LEU A 61 10.30 36.53 -19.51
CA LEU A 61 9.98 37.95 -19.51
C LEU A 61 11.17 38.84 -19.86
N GLY A 62 12.39 38.27 -19.95
CA GLY A 62 13.59 39.01 -20.22
C GLY A 62 14.03 39.97 -19.10
N ILE A 63 13.44 39.86 -17.90
CA ILE A 63 13.74 40.75 -16.78
C ILE A 63 15.01 40.29 -16.08
N THR A 64 15.95 41.20 -15.84
CA THR A 64 17.16 40.90 -15.06
C THR A 64 16.80 40.68 -13.59
N CYS A 65 17.04 39.44 -13.10
CA CYS A 65 16.73 39.07 -11.72
C CYS A 65 17.99 38.82 -10.91
N LYS A 66 18.07 39.41 -9.70
CA LYS A 66 19.09 39.09 -8.70
C LYS A 66 18.52 38.19 -7.58
N HIS A 67 19.30 37.20 -7.18
CA HIS A 67 19.01 36.30 -6.08
C HIS A 67 20.26 36.15 -5.22
N GLY A 68 20.11 35.83 -3.93
CA GLY A 68 21.24 35.65 -3.01
C GLY A 68 20.91 36.06 -1.58
N GLU A 69 21.92 36.00 -0.72
CA GLU A 69 21.79 36.32 0.71
C GLU A 69 21.26 37.75 0.97
N LYS A 70 21.79 38.74 0.23
CA LYS A 70 21.32 40.14 0.35
C LYS A 70 19.86 40.29 -0.02
N ALA A 71 19.35 39.56 -1.04
CA ALA A 71 17.95 39.59 -1.43
C ALA A 71 17.08 38.94 -0.36
N SER A 72 17.52 37.82 0.22
CA SER A 72 16.79 37.13 1.29
C SER A 72 16.73 37.94 2.59
N GLU A 73 17.79 38.65 2.95
CA GLU A 73 17.80 39.57 4.11
C GLU A 73 16.83 40.74 3.92
N LEU A 74 16.86 41.36 2.77
CA LEU A 74 15.97 42.48 2.44
C LEU A 74 14.50 42.03 2.45
N LEU A 75 14.21 40.86 1.90
CA LEU A 75 12.88 40.28 1.93
C LEU A 75 12.44 39.88 3.34
N ARG A 76 13.37 39.51 4.23
CA ARG A 76 13.10 39.29 5.64
C ARG A 76 12.72 40.57 6.37
N CYS A 77 13.44 41.66 6.13
CA CYS A 77 13.13 42.99 6.68
C CYS A 77 11.78 43.49 6.18
N ILE A 78 11.47 43.32 4.88
CA ILE A 78 10.16 43.68 4.31
C ILE A 78 9.03 42.89 4.96
N ARG A 79 9.22 41.57 5.19
CA ARG A 79 8.22 40.74 5.88
C ARG A 79 7.98 41.17 7.31
N PHE A 80 9.02 41.58 8.02
CA PHE A 80 8.90 42.07 9.39
C PHE A 80 8.10 43.37 9.48
N GLN A 81 8.25 44.26 8.47
CA GLN A 81 7.54 45.55 8.41
C GLN A 81 6.33 45.51 7.47
N MET A 82 5.81 44.35 7.11
CA MET A 82 4.77 44.21 6.10
C MET A 82 3.46 44.92 6.51
N GLU A 83 3.14 44.94 7.80
CA GLU A 83 1.97 45.61 8.34
C GLU A 83 1.99 47.14 8.12
N SER A 84 3.16 47.76 8.19
CA SER A 84 3.32 49.20 7.97
C SER A 84 3.45 49.57 6.48
N LEU A 85 3.91 48.68 5.67
CA LEU A 85 4.15 48.88 4.22
C LEU A 85 2.90 48.67 3.36
N LEU A 86 1.95 47.85 3.80
CA LEU A 86 0.71 47.57 3.10
C LEU A 86 -0.39 48.53 3.54
N THR A 87 -0.45 49.67 2.86
CA THR A 87 -1.57 50.64 3.02
C THR A 87 -2.78 50.10 2.27
N GLY A 88 -3.91 49.88 2.98
CA GLY A 88 -5.19 49.50 2.38
C GLY A 88 -5.68 48.08 2.63
N LEU A 89 -5.02 47.35 3.55
CA LEU A 89 -5.49 46.07 4.09
C LEU A 89 -5.55 46.17 5.61
N ASP A 90 -6.66 45.72 6.18
CA ASP A 90 -6.74 45.57 7.63
C ASP A 90 -5.87 44.38 8.11
N ASN A 91 -5.13 44.60 9.20
CA ASN A 91 -4.21 43.59 9.75
C ASN A 91 -4.94 42.30 10.17
N GLN A 92 -6.19 42.40 10.58
CA GLN A 92 -7.02 41.24 10.91
C GLN A 92 -7.40 40.43 9.67
N GLU A 93 -7.82 41.11 8.60
CA GLU A 93 -8.12 40.46 7.31
C GLU A 93 -6.89 39.75 6.73
N LEU A 94 -5.71 40.39 6.81
CA LEU A 94 -4.46 39.81 6.31
C LEU A 94 -4.08 38.52 7.05
N LYS A 95 -4.21 38.52 8.38
CA LYS A 95 -3.95 37.33 9.22
C LYS A 95 -4.95 36.20 8.94
N GLN A 96 -6.24 36.55 8.76
CA GLN A 96 -7.27 35.56 8.41
C GLN A 96 -7.05 34.96 7.01
N MET A 97 -6.69 35.78 6.03
CA MET A 97 -6.36 35.32 4.67
C MET A 97 -5.11 34.42 4.66
N GLN A 98 -4.07 34.77 5.39
CA GLN A 98 -2.86 33.97 5.53
C GLN A 98 -3.15 32.64 6.20
N LEU A 99 -3.94 32.62 7.27
CA LEU A 99 -4.35 31.42 7.97
C LEU A 99 -5.19 30.50 7.07
N GLY A 100 -6.20 31.08 6.39
CA GLY A 100 -7.04 30.34 5.46
C GLY A 100 -6.26 29.73 4.28
N LEU A 101 -5.29 30.47 3.74
CA LEU A 101 -4.41 29.99 2.68
C LEU A 101 -3.49 28.88 3.20
N ALA A 102 -2.89 29.06 4.39
CA ALA A 102 -2.01 28.06 5.01
C ALA A 102 -2.76 26.75 5.27
N HIS A 103 -3.99 26.81 5.79
CA HIS A 103 -4.84 25.62 5.96
C HIS A 103 -5.20 24.95 4.64
N SER A 104 -5.48 25.73 3.60
CA SER A 104 -5.81 25.19 2.27
C SER A 104 -4.61 24.50 1.62
N VAL A 105 -3.43 25.11 1.72
CA VAL A 105 -2.16 24.52 1.22
C VAL A 105 -1.79 23.26 2.00
N SER A 106 -1.89 23.30 3.33
CA SER A 106 -1.63 22.12 4.16
C SER A 106 -2.59 20.98 3.84
N ARG A 107 -3.87 21.29 3.64
CA ARG A 107 -4.88 20.30 3.27
C ARG A 107 -4.61 19.70 1.88
N TYR A 108 -4.19 20.53 0.92
CA TYR A 108 -3.79 20.07 -0.41
C TYR A 108 -2.56 19.18 -0.36
N GLN A 109 -1.49 19.61 0.31
CA GLN A 109 -0.26 18.82 0.46
C GLN A 109 -0.54 17.47 1.15
N LEU A 110 -1.35 17.48 2.19
CA LEU A 110 -1.78 16.25 2.87
C LEU A 110 -2.65 15.34 1.99
N SER A 111 -3.44 15.85 1.07
CA SER A 111 -4.27 15.05 0.16
C SER A 111 -3.46 14.31 -0.90
N PHE A 112 -2.34 14.90 -1.32
CA PHE A 112 -1.49 14.38 -2.39
C PHE A 112 -0.16 13.77 -1.91
N THR A 113 0.05 13.65 -0.60
CA THR A 113 1.22 12.94 -0.08
C THR A 113 1.03 11.43 -0.31
N SER A 114 2.02 10.77 -0.89
CA SER A 114 2.03 9.31 -1.11
C SER A 114 1.72 8.50 0.17
N GLU A 115 2.17 8.98 1.32
CA GLU A 115 1.91 8.37 2.63
C GLU A 115 0.42 8.25 2.98
N LYS A 116 -0.44 9.16 2.47
CA LYS A 116 -1.89 9.07 2.69
C LYS A 116 -2.58 8.04 1.81
N VAL A 117 -2.08 7.84 0.61
CA VAL A 117 -2.59 6.78 -0.27
C VAL A 117 -2.29 5.42 0.34
N ASP A 118 -1.09 5.26 0.90
CA ASP A 118 -0.68 4.07 1.63
C ASP A 118 -1.57 3.82 2.86
N THR A 119 -1.89 4.86 3.62
CA THR A 119 -2.78 4.75 4.79
C THR A 119 -4.18 4.26 4.40
N MET A 120 -4.72 4.73 3.27
CA MET A 120 -6.01 4.25 2.75
C MET A 120 -5.96 2.77 2.35
N ILE A 121 -4.87 2.32 1.73
CA ILE A 121 -4.67 0.90 1.39
C ILE A 121 -4.59 0.06 2.65
N ILE A 122 -3.84 0.51 3.67
CA ILE A 122 -3.69 -0.20 4.94
C ILE A 122 -5.04 -0.35 5.65
N GLN A 123 -5.81 0.72 5.73
CA GLN A 123 -7.14 0.68 6.36
C GLN A 123 -8.10 -0.23 5.59
N ALA A 124 -8.07 -0.18 4.25
CA ALA A 124 -8.91 -1.04 3.43
C ALA A 124 -8.54 -2.54 3.58
N VAL A 125 -7.25 -2.87 3.70
CA VAL A 125 -6.79 -4.25 3.95
C VAL A 125 -7.23 -4.73 5.33
N ASN A 126 -7.07 -3.90 6.37
CA ASN A 126 -7.51 -4.26 7.72
C ASN A 126 -9.02 -4.46 7.78
N LEU A 127 -9.79 -3.56 7.17
CA LEU A 127 -11.24 -3.69 7.06
C LEU A 127 -11.65 -4.97 6.33
N LEU A 128 -10.96 -5.31 5.23
CA LEU A 128 -11.22 -6.55 4.49
C LEU A 128 -10.97 -7.80 5.35
N GLU A 129 -9.90 -7.82 6.15
CA GLU A 129 -9.62 -8.94 7.05
C GLU A 129 -10.64 -9.04 8.18
N ASP A 130 -11.16 -7.92 8.68
CA ASP A 130 -12.20 -7.91 9.69
C ASP A 130 -13.56 -8.33 9.11
N LEU A 131 -13.91 -7.86 7.91
CA LEU A 131 -15.10 -8.31 7.18
C LEU A 131 -15.09 -9.81 6.87
N ASP A 132 -13.94 -10.37 6.47
CA ASP A 132 -13.78 -11.81 6.25
C ASP A 132 -14.07 -12.62 7.54
N LYS A 133 -13.62 -12.12 8.70
CA LYS A 133 -13.90 -12.74 10.00
C LYS A 133 -15.39 -12.65 10.37
N GLU A 134 -15.98 -11.47 10.19
CA GLU A 134 -17.39 -11.23 10.47
C GLU A 134 -18.27 -12.09 9.57
N LEU A 135 -17.98 -12.14 8.27
CA LEU A 135 -18.70 -12.98 7.32
C LEU A 135 -18.68 -14.45 7.75
N ASN A 136 -17.50 -14.96 8.15
CA ASN A 136 -17.40 -16.32 8.65
C ASN A 136 -18.23 -16.52 9.94
N ASN A 137 -18.22 -15.58 10.87
CA ASN A 137 -18.99 -15.65 12.10
C ASN A 137 -20.50 -15.67 11.82
N TYR A 138 -20.99 -14.75 10.99
CA TYR A 138 -22.41 -14.71 10.62
C TYR A 138 -22.84 -15.95 9.85
N ALA A 139 -22.04 -16.40 8.89
CA ALA A 139 -22.32 -17.61 8.12
C ALA A 139 -22.36 -18.86 9.00
N MET A 140 -21.44 -18.99 9.97
CA MET A 140 -21.45 -20.10 10.93
C MET A 140 -22.72 -20.08 11.82
N ARG A 141 -23.13 -18.90 12.30
CA ARG A 141 -24.38 -18.76 13.08
C ARG A 141 -25.61 -19.08 12.25
N LEU A 142 -25.64 -18.63 10.99
CA LEU A 142 -26.69 -18.94 10.05
C LEU A 142 -26.81 -20.46 9.82
N ARG A 143 -25.66 -21.13 9.60
CA ARG A 143 -25.61 -22.59 9.43
C ARG A 143 -26.05 -23.34 10.69
N GLU A 144 -25.65 -22.89 11.87
CA GLU A 144 -26.00 -23.46 13.13
C GLU A 144 -27.52 -23.36 13.40
N TRP A 145 -28.10 -22.17 13.22
CA TRP A 145 -29.53 -21.95 13.51
C TRP A 145 -30.44 -22.60 12.46
N TYR A 146 -30.17 -22.39 11.19
CA TYR A 146 -30.96 -22.98 10.10
C TYR A 146 -30.74 -24.49 10.00
N GLY A 147 -29.58 -25.00 10.42
CA GLY A 147 -29.28 -26.42 10.47
C GLY A 147 -30.17 -27.23 11.44
N TRP A 148 -30.82 -26.61 12.43
CA TRP A 148 -31.82 -27.26 13.25
C TRP A 148 -33.11 -27.56 12.46
N HIS A 149 -33.42 -26.70 11.50
CA HIS A 149 -34.59 -26.85 10.64
C HIS A 149 -34.32 -27.73 9.43
N PHE A 150 -33.14 -27.52 8.79
CA PHE A 150 -32.76 -28.24 7.59
C PHE A 150 -31.26 -28.62 7.63
N PRO A 151 -30.91 -29.71 8.38
CA PRO A 151 -29.52 -30.10 8.60
C PRO A 151 -28.81 -30.57 7.31
N GLU A 152 -29.55 -31.14 6.36
CA GLU A 152 -29.00 -31.67 5.11
C GLU A 152 -28.47 -30.58 4.22
N LEU A 153 -29.07 -29.38 4.21
CA LEU A 153 -28.64 -28.25 3.38
C LEU A 153 -27.20 -27.87 3.65
N GLY A 154 -26.76 -27.89 4.91
CA GLY A 154 -25.38 -27.58 5.29
C GLY A 154 -24.35 -28.58 4.81
N LYS A 155 -24.77 -29.82 4.45
CA LYS A 155 -23.90 -30.86 3.86
C LYS A 155 -23.81 -30.76 2.36
N ILE A 156 -24.91 -30.34 1.71
CA ILE A 156 -25.01 -30.19 0.26
C ILE A 156 -24.28 -28.93 -0.20
N ILE A 157 -24.54 -27.78 0.45
CA ILE A 157 -23.94 -26.49 0.09
C ILE A 157 -22.79 -26.16 1.02
N THR A 158 -21.58 -26.20 0.48
CA THR A 158 -20.35 -25.89 1.24
C THR A 158 -20.03 -24.40 1.27
N ASP A 159 -20.38 -23.67 0.22
CA ASP A 159 -20.14 -22.23 0.13
C ASP A 159 -21.10 -21.43 1.02
N ASN A 160 -20.54 -20.43 1.73
CA ASN A 160 -21.28 -19.66 2.72
C ASN A 160 -22.27 -18.67 2.09
N VAL A 161 -21.90 -18.08 0.94
CA VAL A 161 -22.73 -17.08 0.27
C VAL A 161 -23.91 -17.74 -0.41
N THR A 162 -23.64 -18.79 -1.16
CA THR A 162 -24.67 -19.62 -1.83
C THR A 162 -25.63 -20.21 -0.78
N TYR A 163 -25.12 -20.64 0.38
CA TYR A 163 -25.97 -21.11 1.48
C TYR A 163 -26.90 -20.02 2.01
N ALA A 164 -26.40 -18.79 2.22
CA ALA A 164 -27.23 -17.67 2.67
C ALA A 164 -28.30 -17.30 1.63
N GLN A 165 -27.95 -17.28 0.36
CA GLN A 165 -28.91 -17.04 -0.72
C GLN A 165 -29.98 -18.14 -0.79
N ALA A 166 -29.59 -19.40 -0.63
CA ALA A 166 -30.50 -20.52 -0.55
C ALA A 166 -31.49 -20.39 0.62
N VAL A 167 -31.01 -20.00 1.80
CA VAL A 167 -31.87 -19.77 2.97
C VAL A 167 -32.89 -18.63 2.75
N ILE A 168 -32.49 -17.57 2.03
CA ILE A 168 -33.40 -16.45 1.69
C ILE A 168 -34.53 -16.93 0.79
N LEU A 169 -34.21 -17.77 -0.21
CA LEU A 169 -35.17 -18.30 -1.19
C LEU A 169 -36.09 -19.35 -0.57
N ILE A 170 -35.54 -20.31 0.13
CA ILE A 170 -36.25 -21.45 0.69
C ILE A 170 -37.15 -21.01 1.84
N GLY A 171 -36.63 -20.22 2.80
CA GLY A 171 -37.33 -19.86 4.02
C GLY A 171 -37.72 -21.11 4.83
N MET A 172 -38.96 -21.51 4.77
CA MET A 172 -39.42 -22.76 5.41
C MET A 172 -39.17 -23.97 4.51
N ARG A 173 -38.75 -25.09 5.06
CA ARG A 173 -38.56 -26.36 4.33
C ARG A 173 -39.78 -26.79 3.54
N THR A 174 -40.97 -26.55 4.05
CA THR A 174 -42.23 -26.89 3.41
C THR A 174 -42.47 -26.18 2.09
N THR A 175 -41.89 -24.98 1.92
CA THR A 175 -42.00 -24.19 0.68
C THR A 175 -41.13 -24.70 -0.44
N VAL A 176 -40.09 -25.50 -0.17
CA VAL A 176 -39.19 -26.08 -1.20
C VAL A 176 -39.96 -26.91 -2.21
N LYS A 177 -41.03 -27.64 -1.78
CA LYS A 177 -41.86 -28.44 -2.69
C LYS A 177 -42.60 -27.61 -3.73
N ASN A 178 -42.91 -26.37 -3.43
CA ASN A 178 -43.63 -25.45 -4.29
C ASN A 178 -42.70 -24.62 -5.21
N LEU A 179 -41.39 -24.60 -4.92
CA LEU A 179 -40.40 -23.85 -5.68
C LEU A 179 -40.06 -24.62 -6.99
N SER A 180 -39.97 -23.89 -8.09
CA SER A 180 -39.48 -24.47 -9.35
C SER A 180 -37.98 -24.74 -9.27
N ILE A 181 -37.47 -25.70 -10.03
CA ILE A 181 -36.03 -25.98 -10.12
C ILE A 181 -35.32 -24.79 -10.73
N GLU A 182 -35.95 -24.10 -11.68
CA GLU A 182 -35.43 -22.93 -12.36
C GLU A 182 -35.09 -21.78 -11.39
N THR A 183 -35.95 -21.51 -10.38
CA THR A 183 -35.71 -20.48 -9.37
C THR A 183 -34.56 -20.83 -8.39
N LEU A 184 -34.36 -22.12 -8.14
CA LEU A 184 -33.22 -22.60 -7.35
C LEU A 184 -31.93 -22.58 -8.16
N ALA A 185 -32.03 -22.85 -9.47
CA ALA A 185 -30.90 -22.82 -10.40
C ALA A 185 -30.31 -21.40 -10.64
N GLU A 186 -31.05 -20.32 -10.32
CA GLU A 186 -30.52 -18.96 -10.32
C GLU A 186 -29.39 -18.74 -9.30
N VAL A 187 -29.41 -19.53 -8.21
CA VAL A 187 -28.48 -19.34 -7.05
C VAL A 187 -27.47 -20.47 -6.93
N MET A 188 -27.83 -21.69 -7.38
CA MET A 188 -26.99 -22.88 -7.29
C MET A 188 -27.05 -23.72 -8.55
N ASP A 189 -26.10 -24.63 -8.73
CA ASP A 189 -26.10 -25.58 -9.85
C ASP A 189 -27.34 -26.47 -9.83
N GLU A 190 -27.83 -26.85 -11.01
CA GLU A 190 -29.06 -27.68 -11.19
C GLU A 190 -28.98 -29.00 -10.41
N GLU A 191 -27.83 -29.68 -10.43
CA GLU A 191 -27.60 -30.92 -9.66
C GLU A 191 -27.75 -30.71 -8.15
N ILE A 192 -27.28 -29.56 -7.66
CA ILE A 192 -27.41 -29.19 -6.24
C ILE A 192 -28.86 -28.89 -5.91
N ALA A 193 -29.58 -28.21 -6.80
CA ALA A 193 -30.99 -27.88 -6.61
C ALA A 193 -31.89 -29.13 -6.55
N GLU A 194 -31.62 -30.15 -7.37
CA GLU A 194 -32.32 -31.45 -7.32
C GLU A 194 -32.05 -32.17 -6.00
N ASN A 195 -30.78 -32.26 -5.60
CA ASN A 195 -30.38 -32.85 -4.31
C ASN A 195 -31.05 -32.16 -3.09
N VAL A 196 -31.19 -30.81 -3.15
CA VAL A 196 -31.84 -30.03 -2.11
C VAL A 196 -33.34 -30.36 -2.05
N LYS A 197 -34.03 -30.58 -3.19
CA LYS A 197 -35.44 -30.99 -3.22
C LYS A 197 -35.65 -32.39 -2.67
N GLU A 198 -34.84 -33.34 -3.05
CA GLU A 198 -34.91 -34.71 -2.52
C GLU A 198 -34.66 -34.73 -1.01
N ALA A 199 -33.62 -33.99 -0.57
CA ALA A 199 -33.31 -33.88 0.84
C ALA A 199 -34.43 -33.20 1.65
N ALA A 200 -35.15 -32.23 1.09
CA ALA A 200 -36.26 -31.55 1.75
C ALA A 200 -37.46 -32.49 2.01
N GLU A 201 -37.64 -33.53 1.16
CA GLU A 201 -38.73 -34.51 1.38
C GLU A 201 -38.45 -35.46 2.53
N VAL A 202 -37.21 -35.85 2.73
CA VAL A 202 -36.79 -36.88 3.70
C VAL A 202 -36.15 -36.24 4.95
N SER A 203 -36.08 -34.93 5.04
CA SER A 203 -35.39 -34.20 6.11
C SER A 203 -35.98 -34.45 7.51
N MET A 204 -35.09 -34.68 8.49
CA MET A 204 -35.40 -34.89 9.87
C MET A 204 -35.33 -33.61 10.75
N GLY A 205 -35.28 -32.44 10.15
CA GLY A 205 -35.19 -31.17 10.88
C GLY A 205 -36.46 -30.81 11.63
N THR A 206 -36.34 -29.97 12.65
CA THR A 206 -37.45 -29.47 13.46
C THR A 206 -38.22 -28.36 12.72
N GLU A 207 -39.48 -28.15 13.09
CA GLU A 207 -40.27 -27.02 12.59
C GLU A 207 -39.78 -25.71 13.19
N ILE A 208 -39.82 -24.64 12.41
CA ILE A 208 -39.42 -23.27 12.81
C ILE A 208 -40.69 -22.40 12.93
N LEU A 209 -40.69 -21.49 13.91
CA LEU A 209 -41.68 -20.44 14.04
C LEU A 209 -41.49 -19.35 12.97
N ALA A 210 -42.57 -18.71 12.55
CA ALA A 210 -42.54 -17.63 11.56
C ALA A 210 -41.70 -16.40 12.00
N GLU A 211 -41.52 -16.21 13.30
CA GLU A 211 -40.65 -15.17 13.86
C GLU A 211 -39.17 -15.51 13.65
N ASP A 212 -38.80 -16.76 13.91
CA ASP A 212 -37.41 -17.25 13.72
C ASP A 212 -37.00 -17.22 12.23
N GLU A 213 -37.97 -17.58 11.34
CA GLU A 213 -37.72 -17.46 9.87
C GLU A 213 -37.36 -16.03 9.47
N LYS A 214 -38.07 -15.02 9.99
CA LYS A 214 -37.77 -13.61 9.69
C LYS A 214 -36.37 -13.22 10.16
N HIS A 215 -35.98 -13.64 11.36
CA HIS A 215 -34.66 -13.38 11.92
C HIS A 215 -33.55 -14.06 11.09
N LEU A 216 -33.77 -15.32 10.70
CA LEU A 216 -32.83 -16.06 9.86
C LEU A 216 -32.68 -15.43 8.46
N LYS A 217 -33.80 -15.02 7.85
CA LYS A 217 -33.74 -14.29 6.56
C LYS A 217 -33.03 -12.96 6.68
N THR A 218 -33.17 -12.23 7.79
CA THR A 218 -32.43 -10.97 8.03
C THR A 218 -30.94 -11.24 8.19
N LEU A 219 -30.59 -12.29 8.96
CA LEU A 219 -29.19 -12.70 9.13
C LEU A 219 -28.56 -13.13 7.79
N ALA A 220 -29.29 -13.91 6.99
CA ALA A 220 -28.85 -14.36 5.67
C ALA A 220 -28.63 -13.17 4.70
N LYS A 221 -29.53 -12.17 4.72
CA LYS A 221 -29.34 -10.93 3.95
C LYS A 221 -28.08 -10.19 4.36
N SER A 222 -27.82 -10.08 5.67
CA SER A 222 -26.58 -9.43 6.16
C SER A 222 -25.33 -10.16 5.69
N VAL A 223 -25.34 -11.51 5.61
CA VAL A 223 -24.21 -12.28 5.04
C VAL A 223 -23.97 -11.94 3.58
N VAL A 224 -25.03 -11.84 2.76
CA VAL A 224 -24.92 -11.47 1.34
C VAL A 224 -24.40 -10.04 1.20
N GLU A 225 -24.97 -9.07 1.94
CA GLU A 225 -24.56 -7.67 1.90
C GLU A 225 -23.08 -7.49 2.29
N ILE A 226 -22.62 -8.19 3.33
CA ILE A 226 -21.20 -8.16 3.75
C ILE A 226 -20.30 -8.76 2.65
N SER A 227 -20.75 -9.83 2.00
CA SER A 227 -20.01 -10.46 0.90
C SER A 227 -19.87 -9.52 -0.29
N ASP A 228 -20.95 -8.85 -0.69
CA ASP A 228 -20.94 -7.88 -1.80
C ASP A 228 -20.04 -6.70 -1.47
N TYR A 229 -20.10 -6.20 -0.25
CA TYR A 229 -19.21 -5.12 0.21
C TYR A 229 -17.74 -5.56 0.20
N ASN A 230 -17.44 -6.78 0.61
CA ASN A 230 -16.10 -7.36 0.57
C ASN A 230 -15.57 -7.44 -0.88
N GLN A 231 -16.42 -7.85 -1.83
CA GLN A 231 -16.05 -7.90 -3.24
C GLN A 231 -15.76 -6.50 -3.81
N ASN A 232 -16.61 -5.53 -3.55
CA ASN A 232 -16.41 -4.14 -3.95
C ASN A 232 -15.10 -3.56 -3.37
N LEU A 233 -14.79 -3.90 -2.12
CA LEU A 233 -13.54 -3.47 -1.47
C LEU A 233 -12.31 -4.14 -2.10
N LYS A 234 -12.40 -5.40 -2.53
CA LYS A 234 -11.34 -6.09 -3.29
C LYS A 234 -11.08 -5.41 -4.64
N GLU A 235 -12.13 -5.03 -5.36
CA GLU A 235 -11.99 -4.28 -6.62
C GLU A 235 -11.38 -2.90 -6.41
N TYR A 236 -11.82 -2.19 -5.37
CA TYR A 236 -11.21 -0.92 -4.98
C TYR A 236 -9.71 -1.06 -4.71
N LEU A 237 -9.31 -2.08 -3.92
CA LEU A 237 -7.90 -2.36 -3.64
C LEU A 237 -7.12 -2.70 -4.91
N LYS A 238 -7.68 -3.49 -5.81
CA LYS A 238 -7.06 -3.84 -7.09
C LYS A 238 -6.73 -2.60 -7.91
N ASN A 239 -7.70 -1.70 -8.08
CA ASN A 239 -7.52 -0.47 -8.84
C ASN A 239 -6.48 0.47 -8.18
N ARG A 240 -6.52 0.54 -6.85
CA ARG A 240 -5.59 1.39 -6.09
C ARG A 240 -4.16 0.86 -6.12
N MET A 241 -3.99 -0.45 -5.98
CA MET A 241 -2.70 -1.10 -6.04
C MET A 241 -2.04 -1.01 -7.42
N ALA A 242 -2.83 -1.10 -8.49
CA ALA A 242 -2.33 -0.89 -9.86
C ALA A 242 -1.76 0.52 -10.09
N ALA A 243 -2.30 1.53 -9.38
CA ALA A 243 -1.81 2.91 -9.48
C ALA A 243 -0.60 3.19 -8.58
N VAL A 244 -0.50 2.53 -7.40
CA VAL A 244 0.53 2.84 -6.39
C VAL A 244 1.78 1.97 -6.56
N ALA A 245 1.62 0.68 -6.82
CA ALA A 245 2.71 -0.28 -6.92
C ALA A 245 2.47 -1.28 -8.06
N PRO A 246 2.53 -0.85 -9.34
CA PRO A 246 2.23 -1.70 -10.48
C PRO A 246 3.18 -2.90 -10.62
N ASN A 247 4.49 -2.70 -10.41
CA ASN A 247 5.48 -3.76 -10.55
C ASN A 247 5.32 -4.84 -9.48
N LEU A 248 5.09 -4.42 -8.23
CA LEU A 248 4.85 -5.35 -7.14
C LEU A 248 3.56 -6.15 -7.35
N THR A 249 2.49 -5.49 -7.81
CA THR A 249 1.18 -6.08 -8.07
C THR A 249 1.23 -7.16 -9.16
N ILE A 250 1.92 -6.90 -10.27
CA ILE A 250 2.09 -7.85 -11.37
C ILE A 250 2.87 -9.09 -10.90
N LEU A 251 3.85 -8.92 -10.00
CA LEU A 251 4.74 -9.99 -9.56
C LEU A 251 4.07 -10.94 -8.56
N ILE A 252 3.34 -10.43 -7.57
CA ILE A 252 2.83 -11.21 -6.41
C ILE A 252 1.30 -11.33 -6.42
N GLY A 253 0.61 -10.40 -7.05
CA GLY A 253 -0.84 -10.23 -6.99
C GLY A 253 -1.27 -9.11 -6.02
N GLU A 254 -2.44 -8.55 -6.28
CA GLU A 254 -2.92 -7.31 -5.64
C GLU A 254 -3.09 -7.44 -4.13
N LEU A 255 -3.76 -8.51 -3.68
CA LEU A 255 -4.09 -8.72 -2.27
C LEU A 255 -2.83 -9.00 -1.43
N VAL A 256 -1.90 -9.80 -1.96
CA VAL A 256 -0.66 -10.12 -1.23
C VAL A 256 0.23 -8.90 -1.16
N ALA A 257 0.32 -8.12 -2.24
CA ALA A 257 1.06 -6.87 -2.27
C ALA A 257 0.48 -5.85 -1.28
N ALA A 258 -0.83 -5.68 -1.24
CA ALA A 258 -1.52 -4.81 -0.30
C ALA A 258 -1.28 -5.23 1.17
N LYS A 259 -1.34 -6.53 1.48
CA LYS A 259 -1.03 -7.08 2.81
C LYS A 259 0.44 -6.83 3.22
N LEU A 260 1.39 -6.92 2.29
CA LEU A 260 2.79 -6.60 2.57
C LEU A 260 2.97 -5.10 2.91
N ILE A 261 2.32 -4.21 2.18
CA ILE A 261 2.34 -2.76 2.47
C ILE A 261 1.68 -2.49 3.82
N ALA A 262 0.51 -3.08 4.09
CA ALA A 262 -0.20 -2.92 5.36
C ALA A 262 0.64 -3.36 6.55
N HIS A 263 1.33 -4.49 6.44
CA HIS A 263 2.18 -5.02 7.50
C HIS A 263 3.46 -4.19 7.73
N SER A 264 3.99 -3.53 6.71
CA SER A 264 5.16 -2.63 6.82
C SER A 264 4.80 -1.20 7.21
N GLY A 265 3.53 -0.83 7.13
CA GLY A 265 3.00 0.49 7.48
C GLY A 265 3.08 1.53 6.36
N SER A 266 3.90 1.35 5.33
CA SER A 266 3.93 2.17 4.11
C SER A 266 4.75 1.50 3.01
N LEU A 267 4.54 1.91 1.74
CA LEU A 267 5.34 1.46 0.60
C LEU A 267 6.82 1.87 0.78
N MET A 268 7.05 3.08 1.25
CA MET A 268 8.40 3.60 1.51
C MET A 268 9.13 2.81 2.60
N ASN A 269 8.43 2.41 3.67
CA ASN A 269 9.01 1.56 4.70
C ASN A 269 9.32 0.16 4.17
N LEU A 270 8.45 -0.40 3.33
CA LEU A 270 8.69 -1.68 2.67
C LEU A 270 9.91 -1.63 1.76
N ALA A 271 10.12 -0.52 1.03
CA ALA A 271 11.29 -0.30 0.17
C ALA A 271 12.63 -0.26 0.94
N LYS A 272 12.61 0.24 2.18
CA LYS A 272 13.78 0.27 3.07
C LYS A 272 14.14 -1.12 3.61
N GLN A 273 13.19 -2.06 3.65
CA GLN A 273 13.43 -3.39 4.20
C GLN A 273 14.30 -4.25 3.27
N PRO A 274 15.20 -5.08 3.83
CA PRO A 274 15.94 -6.05 3.04
C PRO A 274 15.03 -7.22 2.59
N ALA A 275 15.39 -7.87 1.51
CA ALA A 275 14.63 -8.99 0.94
C ALA A 275 14.42 -10.15 1.94
N SER A 276 15.35 -10.37 2.86
CA SER A 276 15.22 -11.37 3.92
C SER A 276 14.07 -11.08 4.88
N THR A 277 13.84 -9.80 5.20
CA THR A 277 12.70 -9.38 6.03
C THR A 277 11.39 -9.54 5.26
N ILE A 278 11.33 -9.12 3.98
CA ILE A 278 10.16 -9.30 3.12
C ILE A 278 9.77 -10.78 3.00
N GLN A 279 10.76 -11.68 2.96
CA GLN A 279 10.51 -13.14 2.92
C GLN A 279 9.73 -13.65 4.14
N ILE A 280 9.99 -13.09 5.32
CA ILE A 280 9.47 -13.59 6.62
C ILE A 280 8.33 -12.71 7.15
N LEU A 281 8.07 -11.58 6.51
CA LEU A 281 7.04 -10.62 6.92
C LEU A 281 5.69 -11.35 7.15
N GLY A 282 5.03 -11.10 8.29
CA GLY A 282 3.82 -11.80 8.74
C GLY A 282 4.07 -13.08 9.54
N ALA A 283 5.32 -13.56 9.63
CA ALA A 283 5.69 -14.72 10.43
C ALA A 283 6.63 -14.37 11.60
N GLU A 284 6.66 -13.11 12.03
CA GLU A 284 7.59 -12.60 13.06
C GLU A 284 7.43 -13.31 14.38
N LYS A 285 6.20 -13.51 14.84
CA LYS A 285 5.91 -14.23 16.10
C LYS A 285 6.44 -15.66 16.07
N ALA A 286 6.30 -16.34 14.93
CA ALA A 286 6.81 -17.69 14.73
C ALA A 286 8.34 -17.69 14.69
N LEU A 287 8.97 -16.70 14.04
CA LEU A 287 10.42 -16.54 14.01
C LEU A 287 10.99 -16.35 15.42
N PHE A 288 10.47 -15.41 16.19
CA PHE A 288 10.92 -15.17 17.56
C PHE A 288 10.71 -16.38 18.48
N ARG A 289 9.59 -17.08 18.32
CA ARG A 289 9.34 -18.34 19.05
C ARG A 289 10.38 -19.41 18.68
N ALA A 290 10.67 -19.58 17.39
CA ALA A 290 11.66 -20.54 16.91
C ALA A 290 13.08 -20.22 17.41
N LEU A 291 13.47 -18.95 17.38
CA LEU A 291 14.76 -18.50 17.93
C LEU A 291 14.87 -18.76 19.43
N LYS A 292 13.81 -18.43 20.20
CA LYS A 292 13.77 -18.66 21.66
C LYS A 292 13.85 -20.16 22.00
N THR A 293 13.18 -21.01 21.22
CA THR A 293 13.16 -22.48 21.44
C THR A 293 14.28 -23.22 20.71
N LYS A 294 15.18 -22.51 20.01
CA LYS A 294 16.27 -23.08 19.17
C LYS A 294 15.78 -24.12 18.16
N LYS A 295 14.56 -23.94 17.64
CA LYS A 295 13.96 -24.77 16.57
C LYS A 295 14.18 -24.14 15.19
N ASN A 296 13.82 -24.91 14.15
CA ASN A 296 13.91 -24.43 12.77
C ASN A 296 13.07 -23.16 12.55
N THR A 297 13.68 -22.13 11.97
CA THR A 297 13.02 -20.85 11.67
C THR A 297 12.05 -21.00 10.49
N PRO A 298 10.95 -20.19 10.45
CA PRO A 298 10.03 -20.20 9.32
C PRO A 298 10.75 -19.78 8.03
N LYS A 299 10.43 -20.45 6.92
CA LYS A 299 11.06 -20.21 5.62
C LYS A 299 10.37 -19.11 4.81
N TYR A 300 9.14 -18.78 5.12
CA TYR A 300 8.30 -17.80 4.42
C TYR A 300 7.19 -17.27 5.34
N GLY A 301 6.70 -16.07 5.03
CA GLY A 301 5.58 -15.39 5.70
C GLY A 301 4.41 -15.17 4.74
N LEU A 302 3.89 -13.93 4.68
CA LEU A 302 2.77 -13.52 3.80
C LEU A 302 3.00 -13.86 2.32
N ILE A 303 4.26 -13.88 1.89
CA ILE A 303 4.68 -14.20 0.52
C ILE A 303 4.28 -15.64 0.08
N TYR A 304 3.92 -16.50 1.04
CA TYR A 304 3.43 -17.87 0.77
C TYR A 304 2.15 -17.87 -0.06
N ASN A 305 1.31 -16.86 0.10
CA ASN A 305 0.03 -16.74 -0.58
C ASN A 305 0.16 -16.27 -2.05
N ALA A 306 1.38 -15.96 -2.50
CA ALA A 306 1.61 -15.64 -3.91
C ALA A 306 1.42 -16.88 -4.80
N SER A 307 0.78 -16.70 -5.98
CA SER A 307 0.43 -17.77 -6.91
C SER A 307 1.64 -18.65 -7.29
N VAL A 308 2.79 -18.03 -7.54
CA VAL A 308 4.05 -18.72 -7.90
C VAL A 308 4.55 -19.66 -6.80
N VAL A 309 4.35 -19.27 -5.53
CA VAL A 309 4.75 -20.11 -4.38
C VAL A 309 3.71 -21.20 -4.13
N GLY A 310 2.42 -20.90 -4.37
CA GLY A 310 1.32 -21.86 -4.26
C GLY A 310 1.50 -23.06 -5.20
N GLN A 311 1.86 -22.81 -6.45
CA GLN A 311 2.09 -23.82 -7.48
C GLN A 311 3.31 -24.69 -7.23
N ALA A 312 4.32 -24.21 -6.47
CA ALA A 312 5.57 -24.91 -6.26
C ALA A 312 5.41 -26.14 -5.36
N LYS A 313 6.18 -27.22 -5.63
CA LYS A 313 6.27 -28.39 -4.76
C LYS A 313 6.84 -28.03 -3.39
N THR A 314 6.38 -28.70 -2.33
CA THR A 314 6.72 -28.40 -0.93
C THR A 314 8.22 -28.30 -0.66
N ALA A 315 9.03 -29.15 -1.26
CA ALA A 315 10.49 -29.15 -1.11
C ALA A 315 11.16 -27.89 -1.70
N ILE A 316 10.53 -27.26 -2.69
CA ILE A 316 11.07 -26.14 -3.48
C ILE A 316 10.52 -24.81 -2.99
N LYS A 317 9.36 -24.79 -2.30
CA LYS A 317 8.71 -23.56 -1.82
C LYS A 317 9.65 -22.58 -1.14
N GLY A 318 10.53 -23.03 -0.26
CA GLY A 318 11.47 -22.15 0.43
C GLY A 318 12.53 -21.52 -0.48
N LYS A 319 12.96 -22.21 -1.55
CA LYS A 319 13.91 -21.67 -2.54
C LYS A 319 13.23 -20.62 -3.43
N ILE A 320 12.02 -20.91 -3.88
CA ILE A 320 11.22 -20.00 -4.69
C ILE A 320 10.86 -18.73 -3.89
N SER A 321 10.40 -18.87 -2.63
CA SER A 321 10.06 -17.73 -1.78
C SER A 321 11.25 -16.79 -1.56
N ARG A 322 12.46 -17.32 -1.41
CA ARG A 322 13.67 -16.50 -1.30
C ARG A 322 13.97 -15.72 -2.59
N THR A 323 13.83 -16.36 -3.75
CA THR A 323 14.05 -15.70 -5.04
C THR A 323 12.96 -14.66 -5.29
N LEU A 324 11.72 -14.98 -4.96
CA LEU A 324 10.58 -14.07 -5.07
C LEU A 324 10.78 -12.82 -4.18
N ALA A 325 11.18 -13.01 -2.92
CA ALA A 325 11.45 -11.90 -2.01
C ALA A 325 12.54 -10.95 -2.52
N ASN A 326 13.59 -11.48 -3.15
CA ASN A 326 14.62 -10.65 -3.79
C ASN A 326 14.06 -9.80 -4.93
N LYS A 327 13.18 -10.39 -5.77
CA LYS A 327 12.54 -9.68 -6.87
C LYS A 327 11.52 -8.67 -6.35
N CYS A 328 10.76 -9.02 -5.31
CA CYS A 328 9.84 -8.09 -4.63
C CYS A 328 10.57 -6.86 -4.09
N ALA A 329 11.73 -7.06 -3.43
CA ALA A 329 12.51 -5.94 -2.91
C ALA A 329 12.96 -4.96 -4.02
N LEU A 330 13.28 -5.47 -5.21
CA LEU A 330 13.62 -4.64 -6.35
C LEU A 330 12.39 -3.90 -6.90
N CYS A 331 11.28 -4.62 -7.10
CA CYS A 331 10.02 -4.03 -7.60
C CYS A 331 9.52 -2.94 -6.66
N VAL A 332 9.51 -3.19 -5.34
CA VAL A 332 9.06 -2.21 -4.34
C VAL A 332 9.92 -0.95 -4.34
N ARG A 333 11.25 -1.10 -4.44
CA ARG A 333 12.15 0.06 -4.53
C ARG A 333 11.94 0.86 -5.80
N TYR A 334 11.67 0.18 -6.90
CA TYR A 334 11.37 0.83 -8.17
C TYR A 334 10.03 1.57 -8.10
N ASP A 335 8.99 0.94 -7.54
CA ASP A 335 7.66 1.57 -7.37
C ASP A 335 7.70 2.75 -6.39
N ALA A 336 8.57 2.70 -5.35
CA ALA A 336 8.66 3.75 -4.34
C ALA A 336 9.53 4.94 -4.74
N LEU A 337 10.58 4.73 -5.54
CA LEU A 337 11.63 5.71 -5.83
C LEU A 337 11.77 6.02 -7.33
N GLY A 338 11.19 5.20 -8.20
CA GLY A 338 11.24 5.39 -9.65
C GLY A 338 10.26 6.45 -10.13
N GLU A 339 10.57 7.09 -11.25
CA GLU A 339 9.71 8.07 -11.91
C GLU A 339 8.75 7.41 -12.89
N ASP A 340 9.12 6.23 -13.45
CA ASP A 340 8.34 5.50 -14.44
C ASP A 340 7.50 4.39 -13.76
N GLN A 341 6.19 4.38 -14.02
CA GLN A 341 5.24 3.40 -13.48
C GLN A 341 4.78 2.36 -14.52
N ASP A 342 5.63 2.03 -15.49
CA ASP A 342 5.26 1.21 -16.66
C ASP A 342 4.98 -0.29 -16.34
N GLY A 343 5.27 -0.78 -15.16
CA GLY A 343 5.06 -2.20 -14.80
C GLY A 343 5.98 -3.22 -15.49
N LYS A 344 6.91 -2.77 -16.34
CA LYS A 344 7.82 -3.63 -17.13
C LYS A 344 8.71 -4.52 -16.26
N LEU A 345 9.29 -3.94 -15.20
CA LEU A 345 10.16 -4.68 -14.27
C LEU A 345 9.41 -5.82 -13.55
N GLY A 346 8.13 -5.59 -13.22
CA GLY A 346 7.24 -6.60 -12.64
C GLY A 346 6.99 -7.76 -13.59
N ALA A 347 6.68 -7.46 -14.85
CA ALA A 347 6.44 -8.46 -15.89
C ALA A 347 7.69 -9.31 -16.17
N ASP A 348 8.86 -8.70 -16.37
CA ASP A 348 10.13 -9.39 -16.57
C ASP A 348 10.49 -10.28 -15.37
N SER A 349 10.26 -9.77 -14.16
CA SER A 349 10.50 -10.52 -12.93
C SER A 349 9.55 -11.72 -12.80
N LYS A 350 8.30 -11.62 -13.22
CA LYS A 350 7.34 -12.72 -13.24
C LYS A 350 7.76 -13.83 -14.22
N VAL A 351 8.13 -13.46 -15.44
CA VAL A 351 8.66 -14.40 -16.44
C VAL A 351 9.92 -15.10 -15.93
N PHE A 352 10.82 -14.38 -15.28
CA PHE A 352 12.00 -14.94 -14.65
C PHE A 352 11.63 -15.98 -13.56
N MET A 353 10.64 -15.66 -12.73
CA MET A 353 10.19 -16.56 -11.66
C MET A 353 9.57 -17.83 -12.20
N GLU A 354 8.76 -17.75 -13.25
CA GLU A 354 8.16 -18.92 -13.93
C GLU A 354 9.23 -19.83 -14.54
N LYS A 355 10.20 -19.25 -15.24
CA LYS A 355 11.36 -20.00 -15.75
C LYS A 355 12.13 -20.68 -14.62
N ARG A 356 12.33 -19.98 -13.50
CA ARG A 356 13.03 -20.52 -12.34
C ARG A 356 12.26 -21.65 -11.67
N LEU A 357 10.93 -21.55 -11.61
CA LEU A 357 10.06 -22.61 -11.08
C LEU A 357 10.21 -23.88 -11.92
N LYS A 358 10.07 -23.77 -13.24
CA LYS A 358 10.23 -24.91 -14.18
C LYS A 358 11.60 -25.59 -14.06
N LEU A 359 12.68 -24.80 -13.95
CA LEU A 359 14.03 -25.32 -13.77
C LEU A 359 14.21 -26.07 -12.44
N LEU A 360 13.60 -25.61 -11.37
CA LEU A 360 13.69 -26.27 -10.07
C LEU A 360 12.81 -27.53 -10.00
N GLU A 361 11.71 -27.57 -10.73
CA GLU A 361 10.81 -28.74 -10.83
C GLU A 361 11.40 -29.86 -11.69
N SER A 362 12.11 -29.52 -12.77
CA SER A 362 12.78 -30.47 -13.66
C SER A 362 14.04 -31.10 -13.03
N GLY A 363 14.40 -30.74 -11.79
CA GLY A 363 15.60 -31.24 -11.12
C GLY A 363 16.91 -30.77 -11.76
N GLY A 364 16.85 -29.85 -12.70
CA GLY A 364 18.00 -29.25 -13.36
C GLY A 364 18.91 -28.60 -12.35
N GLN A 365 20.16 -29.07 -12.27
CA GLN A 365 21.21 -28.32 -11.61
C GLN A 365 21.23 -26.94 -12.22
N VAL A 366 21.14 -25.90 -11.37
CA VAL A 366 21.32 -24.55 -11.78
C VAL A 366 22.69 -24.45 -12.41
N ILE A 367 22.75 -24.57 -13.73
CA ILE A 367 23.92 -24.13 -14.46
C ILE A 367 24.12 -22.71 -13.99
N LYS A 368 25.26 -22.43 -13.38
CA LYS A 368 25.67 -21.10 -12.96
C LYS A 368 25.73 -20.22 -14.22
N ALA A 369 24.57 -19.77 -14.68
CA ALA A 369 24.43 -18.84 -15.78
C ALA A 369 24.73 -17.40 -15.30
N PHE A 370 25.81 -17.26 -14.57
CA PHE A 370 26.57 -16.06 -14.38
C PHE A 370 28.05 -16.39 -14.63
N SER A 371 28.32 -16.98 -15.77
CA SER A 371 29.57 -16.77 -16.43
C SER A 371 29.42 -15.47 -17.20
N GLY A 372 29.47 -14.35 -16.50
CA GLY A 372 29.89 -13.11 -17.09
C GLY A 372 31.23 -13.39 -17.76
N ASN A 373 31.42 -12.91 -18.98
CA ASN A 373 32.57 -12.97 -19.83
C ASN A 373 33.84 -13.39 -19.07
N ALA A 374 34.32 -14.57 -19.38
CA ALA A 374 35.64 -15.04 -18.99
C ALA A 374 36.70 -14.28 -19.82
N ASN A 375 36.80 -12.99 -19.61
CA ASN A 375 37.99 -12.23 -19.90
C ASN A 375 38.70 -11.94 -18.59
N GLY A 376 39.61 -12.86 -18.24
CA GLY A 376 40.86 -12.53 -17.58
C GLY A 376 40.83 -11.80 -16.25
N GLN A 377 39.80 -11.92 -15.42
CA GLN A 377 39.92 -11.45 -14.05
C GLN A 377 40.44 -12.60 -13.18
N LYS A 378 41.69 -12.45 -12.78
CA LYS A 378 42.38 -13.30 -11.82
C LYS A 378 41.45 -13.54 -10.62
N LYS A 379 41.21 -14.84 -10.31
CA LYS A 379 40.61 -15.27 -9.05
C LYS A 379 41.32 -14.52 -7.94
N TRP A 380 40.55 -13.79 -7.12
CA TRP A 380 41.08 -13.14 -5.92
C TRP A 380 41.61 -14.25 -5.00
N GLU A 381 42.89 -14.41 -4.93
CA GLU A 381 43.59 -15.25 -3.94
C GLU A 381 43.85 -14.33 -2.75
N ALA A 382 43.31 -14.70 -1.60
CA ALA A 382 43.60 -14.03 -0.35
C ALA A 382 45.13 -14.12 -0.16
N LYS A 383 45.83 -12.99 -0.26
CA LYS A 383 47.24 -12.93 0.08
C LYS A 383 47.36 -13.32 1.56
N ALA A 384 48.10 -14.38 1.84
CA ALA A 384 48.39 -14.90 3.17
C ALA A 384 49.15 -13.90 4.08
N ASP A 385 49.50 -12.73 3.58
CA ASP A 385 50.26 -11.69 4.27
C ASP A 385 49.42 -10.48 4.69
N SER A 386 48.18 -10.63 5.05
CA SER A 386 47.54 -9.61 5.88
C SER A 386 48.09 -9.77 7.30
N LYS A 387 49.10 -8.99 7.64
CA LYS A 387 49.57 -8.82 9.02
C LYS A 387 48.32 -8.60 9.85
N GLY A 388 48.09 -9.49 10.83
CA GLY A 388 46.95 -9.37 11.73
C GLY A 388 46.92 -7.98 12.33
N TYR A 389 45.78 -7.36 12.28
CA TYR A 389 45.51 -6.08 12.97
C TYR A 389 45.80 -6.32 14.45
N SER A 390 46.91 -5.76 14.97
CA SER A 390 47.27 -5.84 16.39
C SER A 390 46.42 -4.81 17.12
N ASN A 391 45.39 -5.24 17.79
CA ASN A 391 44.52 -4.45 18.69
C ASN A 391 45.27 -3.94 19.93
N GLY A 392 46.47 -3.40 19.79
CA GLY A 392 47.29 -2.95 20.90
C GLY A 392 46.91 -1.58 21.48
N THR A 393 45.96 -0.86 20.91
CA THR A 393 45.67 0.52 21.32
C THR A 393 44.24 0.82 21.74
N ASP A 394 43.33 -0.15 21.65
CA ASP A 394 41.91 0.08 21.97
C ASP A 394 41.45 -0.48 23.32
N PHE A 395 42.36 -0.84 24.21
CA PHE A 395 42.00 -1.20 25.58
C PHE A 395 41.93 0.05 26.47
N VAL A 396 40.73 0.59 26.63
CA VAL A 396 40.40 1.43 27.79
C VAL A 396 40.52 0.51 29.01
N LYS A 397 41.46 0.84 29.90
CA LYS A 397 41.54 0.20 31.21
C LYS A 397 40.27 0.52 32.01
N GLU A 398 39.40 -0.45 32.17
CA GLU A 398 38.42 -0.46 33.23
C GLU A 398 39.10 -0.90 34.51
N ASP A 399 39.34 0.02 35.42
CA ASP A 399 39.74 -0.23 36.78
C ASP A 399 38.57 -0.85 37.55
N GLY A 400 38.78 -2.05 38.10
CA GLY A 400 38.02 -2.55 39.23
C GLY A 400 36.92 -3.57 38.96
N ALA A 401 37.29 -4.84 38.72
CA ALA A 401 36.40 -5.98 38.97
C ALA A 401 36.89 -6.76 40.21
N PRO A 402 36.02 -7.06 41.19
CA PRO A 402 36.42 -7.77 42.39
C PRO A 402 36.63 -9.26 42.13
N THR A 403 37.77 -9.77 42.62
CA THR A 403 38.20 -11.18 42.67
C THR A 403 37.13 -12.09 43.28
N LYS A 404 36.66 -13.10 42.56
CA LYS A 404 35.84 -14.16 43.13
C LYS A 404 36.68 -15.06 44.05
N ARG A 405 36.33 -15.07 45.32
CA ARG A 405 36.79 -16.02 46.32
C ARG A 405 36.38 -17.46 45.90
N GLN A 406 37.34 -18.33 45.82
CA GLN A 406 37.12 -19.79 45.81
C GLN A 406 36.57 -20.22 47.17
N LYS A 407 35.50 -20.97 47.18
CA LYS A 407 35.06 -21.76 48.34
C LYS A 407 35.56 -23.17 48.17
N HIS A 408 36.21 -23.62 49.23
CA HIS A 408 36.47 -25.03 49.54
C HIS A 408 35.15 -25.82 49.69
#